data_e22569a9e39d135d3e922bf3df596ffa
#
_entry.id   e22569a9e39d135d3e922bf3df596ffa
#
_cell.length_a   1.000
_cell.length_b   1.000
_cell.length_c   1.000
_cell.angle_alpha   90.00
_cell.angle_beta   90.00
_cell.angle_gamma   90.00
#
_symmetry.space_group_name_H-M   'P 1'
#
loop_
_entity.id
_entity.type
_entity.pdbx_description
1 polymer ?
#
loop_
_entity_poly.entity_id
_entity_poly.type
_entity_poly.pdbx_seq_one_letter_code
_entity_poly.pdbx_strand_id
1 'polypeptide(L)'
;MARVLIVPCGERGRALARELRAAGHAVRGTTRGAHVAEIAQTGAEPYVGDPDRIATLMDALHGVTIVCWLTGTIPDADLHAGRLRMLWEKLVDTPVRGVVYEGMIPEGEAIARASSQTWQIPLEVLDGDPRRETWTADAVAAVDRLLGA
;
A
#
# COMPACT_ATOMS: atom_id res chain seq x y z
N MET A 1 10.96 10.97 9.63
CA MET A 1 10.85 9.53 9.32
C MET A 1 9.39 9.10 9.34
N ALA A 2 8.96 8.42 8.33
CA ALA A 2 7.60 7.89 8.26
C ALA A 2 7.62 6.37 8.40
N ARG A 3 6.47 5.79 8.72
CA ARG A 3 6.27 4.34 8.64
C ARG A 3 5.33 4.04 7.48
N VAL A 4 5.80 3.25 6.54
CA VAL A 4 5.07 2.90 5.32
C VAL A 4 4.67 1.44 5.40
N LEU A 5 3.38 1.16 5.18
CA LEU A 5 2.85 -0.19 5.08
C LEU A 5 2.67 -0.53 3.59
N ILE A 6 3.21 -1.66 3.16
CA ILE A 6 3.09 -2.14 1.77
C ILE A 6 2.21 -3.38 1.75
N VAL A 7 1.12 -3.35 1.00
CA VAL A 7 0.11 -4.41 0.94
C VAL A 7 -0.23 -4.74 -0.51
N PRO A 8 -0.02 -5.95 -0.97
CA PRO A 8 0.89 -6.96 -0.44
C PRO A 8 2.33 -6.64 -0.79
N CYS A 9 3.28 -7.18 -0.04
CA CYS A 9 4.70 -6.95 -0.27
C CYS A 9 5.28 -8.07 -1.15
N GLY A 10 4.88 -8.09 -2.40
CA GLY A 10 5.41 -8.97 -3.41
C GLY A 10 6.75 -8.49 -3.95
N GLU A 11 7.17 -8.97 -5.12
CA GLU A 11 8.46 -8.59 -5.70
C GLU A 11 8.59 -7.07 -5.88
N ARG A 12 7.57 -6.41 -6.44
CA ARG A 12 7.57 -4.95 -6.61
C ARG A 12 7.56 -4.23 -5.26
N GLY A 13 6.75 -4.72 -4.33
CA GLY A 13 6.70 -4.16 -2.97
C GLY A 13 8.04 -4.27 -2.25
N ARG A 14 8.76 -5.37 -2.44
CA ARG A 14 10.09 -5.55 -1.85
C ARG A 14 11.11 -4.60 -2.47
N ALA A 15 11.04 -4.36 -3.79
CA ALA A 15 11.90 -3.36 -4.43
C ALA A 15 11.63 -1.97 -3.85
N LEU A 16 10.36 -1.61 -3.70
CA LEU A 16 9.96 -0.35 -3.06
C LEU A 16 10.45 -0.28 -1.61
N ALA A 17 10.32 -1.36 -0.86
CA ALA A 17 10.77 -1.43 0.53
C ALA A 17 12.26 -1.11 0.68
N ARG A 18 13.10 -1.65 -0.20
CA ARG A 18 14.55 -1.37 -0.19
C ARG A 18 14.82 0.13 -0.37
N GLU A 19 14.15 0.75 -1.32
CA GLU A 19 14.35 2.18 -1.60
C GLU A 19 13.86 3.06 -0.44
N LEU A 20 12.71 2.74 0.13
CA LEU A 20 12.17 3.50 1.26
C LEU A 20 13.04 3.33 2.51
N ARG A 21 13.56 2.13 2.76
CA ARG A 21 14.49 1.90 3.86
C ARG A 21 15.79 2.68 3.66
N ALA A 22 16.31 2.71 2.43
CA ALA A 22 17.51 3.48 2.11
C ALA A 22 17.29 4.98 2.34
N ALA A 23 16.07 5.46 2.15
CA ALA A 23 15.69 6.85 2.41
C ALA A 23 15.43 7.15 3.89
N GLY A 24 15.54 6.18 4.78
CA GLY A 24 15.40 6.37 6.23
C GLY A 24 14.00 6.13 6.78
N HIS A 25 13.07 5.62 5.99
CA HIS A 25 11.72 5.31 6.47
C HIS A 25 11.66 3.92 7.11
N ALA A 26 10.79 3.75 8.09
CA ALA A 26 10.41 2.43 8.58
C ALA A 26 9.41 1.83 7.61
N VAL A 27 9.55 0.54 7.31
CA VAL A 27 8.67 -0.16 6.36
C VAL A 27 8.14 -1.43 6.98
N ARG A 28 6.85 -1.67 6.80
CA ARG A 28 6.20 -2.93 7.16
C ARG A 28 5.59 -3.50 5.89
N GLY A 29 5.87 -4.77 5.59
CA GLY A 29 5.38 -5.43 4.39
C GLY A 29 4.50 -6.62 4.73
N THR A 30 3.34 -6.74 4.08
CA THR A 30 2.42 -7.85 4.34
C THR A 30 2.65 -9.00 3.37
N THR A 31 2.40 -10.20 3.87
CA THR A 31 2.40 -11.45 3.11
C THR A 31 1.39 -12.38 3.71
N ARG A 32 0.84 -13.30 2.90
CA ARG A 32 -0.01 -14.36 3.43
C ARG A 32 0.79 -15.45 4.14
N GLY A 33 2.13 -15.34 4.17
CA GLY A 33 3.03 -16.26 4.86
C GLY A 33 4.21 -16.76 4.02
N ALA A 34 4.16 -16.58 2.70
CA ALA A 34 5.13 -17.19 1.79
C ALA A 34 6.46 -16.43 1.70
N HIS A 35 6.49 -15.13 2.01
CA HIS A 35 7.66 -14.26 1.72
C HIS A 35 8.21 -13.55 2.96
N VAL A 36 8.02 -14.13 4.14
CA VAL A 36 8.49 -13.51 5.40
C VAL A 36 9.99 -13.23 5.37
N ALA A 37 10.80 -14.22 4.95
CA ALA A 37 12.25 -14.07 4.91
C ALA A 37 12.70 -13.03 3.87
N GLU A 38 12.09 -13.03 2.69
CA GLU A 38 12.43 -12.09 1.61
C GLU A 38 12.07 -10.66 2.01
N ILE A 39 10.97 -10.45 2.70
CA ILE A 39 10.59 -9.13 3.23
C ILE A 39 11.60 -8.68 4.27
N ALA A 40 11.95 -9.55 5.22
CA ALA A 40 12.94 -9.21 6.25
C ALA A 40 14.29 -8.82 5.65
N GLN A 41 14.71 -9.46 4.56
CA GLN A 41 15.96 -9.15 3.88
C GLN A 41 16.00 -7.74 3.29
N THR A 42 14.87 -7.11 3.04
CA THR A 42 14.82 -5.73 2.58
C THR A 42 15.06 -4.70 3.69
N GLY A 43 15.05 -5.14 4.94
CA GLY A 43 15.06 -4.25 6.10
C GLY A 43 13.67 -3.89 6.57
N ALA A 44 12.62 -4.34 5.89
CA ALA A 44 11.23 -4.14 6.31
C ALA A 44 10.82 -5.17 7.36
N GLU A 45 9.85 -4.80 8.19
CA GLU A 45 9.21 -5.70 9.14
C GLU A 45 8.17 -6.54 8.39
N PRO A 46 8.32 -7.87 8.33
CA PRO A 46 7.30 -8.71 7.72
C PRO A 46 6.07 -8.82 8.62
N TYR A 47 4.90 -8.86 8.00
CA TYR A 47 3.64 -9.00 8.72
C TYR A 47 2.72 -9.96 7.96
N VAL A 48 2.20 -10.98 8.66
CA VAL A 48 1.29 -11.95 8.04
C VAL A 48 -0.12 -11.38 8.06
N GLY A 49 -0.66 -11.13 6.87
CA GLY A 49 -2.01 -10.60 6.68
C GLY A 49 -2.43 -10.74 5.23
N ASP A 50 -3.74 -10.64 4.99
CA ASP A 50 -4.34 -10.88 3.68
C ASP A 50 -5.24 -9.69 3.32
N PRO A 51 -4.99 -8.99 2.18
CA PRO A 51 -5.86 -7.88 1.75
C PRO A 51 -7.29 -8.30 1.45
N ASP A 52 -7.54 -9.60 1.17
CA ASP A 52 -8.88 -10.13 1.01
C ASP A 52 -9.61 -10.31 2.34
N ARG A 53 -8.90 -10.19 3.45
CA ARG A 53 -9.42 -10.26 4.81
C ARG A 53 -8.94 -9.06 5.60
N ILE A 54 -9.64 -7.95 5.48
CA ILE A 54 -9.22 -6.66 6.05
C ILE A 54 -8.94 -6.76 7.56
N ALA A 55 -9.70 -7.56 8.29
CA ALA A 55 -9.48 -7.72 9.73
C ALA A 55 -8.05 -8.20 10.07
N THR A 56 -7.41 -8.96 9.18
CA THR A 56 -6.04 -9.45 9.39
C THR A 56 -5.00 -8.35 9.26
N LEU A 57 -5.37 -7.19 8.72
CA LEU A 57 -4.46 -6.05 8.49
C LEU A 57 -4.58 -4.97 9.57
N MET A 58 -5.54 -5.07 10.49
CA MET A 58 -5.82 -3.99 11.44
C MET A 58 -4.61 -3.68 12.33
N ASP A 59 -3.97 -4.70 12.88
CA ASP A 59 -2.78 -4.49 13.71
C ASP A 59 -1.59 -3.97 12.89
N ALA A 60 -1.54 -4.32 11.60
CA ALA A 60 -0.48 -3.84 10.71
C ALA A 60 -0.55 -2.33 10.47
N LEU A 61 -1.72 -1.72 10.65
CA LEU A 61 -1.91 -0.28 10.49
C LEU A 61 -1.40 0.54 11.68
N HIS A 62 -1.03 -0.10 12.78
CA HIS A 62 -0.59 0.60 13.97
C HIS A 62 0.66 1.45 13.71
N GLY A 63 0.56 2.74 13.94
CA GLY A 63 1.66 3.68 13.75
C GLY A 63 2.02 3.99 12.29
N VAL A 64 1.21 3.53 11.34
CA VAL A 64 1.48 3.73 9.90
C VAL A 64 1.08 5.13 9.46
N THR A 65 1.98 5.77 8.70
CA THR A 65 1.75 7.10 8.13
C THR A 65 1.20 7.01 6.70
N ILE A 66 1.74 6.12 5.90
CA ILE A 66 1.39 5.94 4.48
C ILE A 66 1.07 4.47 4.23
N VAL A 67 -0.03 4.20 3.55
CA VAL A 67 -0.37 2.86 3.05
C VAL A 67 -0.12 2.81 1.55
N CYS A 68 0.65 1.82 1.11
CA CYS A 68 0.81 1.50 -0.31
C CYS A 68 -0.03 0.25 -0.60
N TRP A 69 -1.16 0.45 -1.25
CA TRP A 69 -2.09 -0.63 -1.62
C TRP A 69 -1.82 -1.06 -3.05
N LEU A 70 -1.03 -2.13 -3.21
CA LEU A 70 -0.45 -2.54 -4.48
C LEU A 70 -1.14 -3.78 -5.02
N THR A 71 -2.35 -3.62 -5.50
CA THR A 71 -3.19 -4.72 -5.97
C THR A 71 -3.32 -4.78 -7.49
N GLY A 72 -2.44 -4.10 -8.22
CA GLY A 72 -2.51 -3.98 -9.67
C GLY A 72 -2.30 -5.26 -10.45
N THR A 73 -1.80 -6.33 -9.82
CA THR A 73 -1.61 -7.64 -10.46
C THR A 73 -2.52 -8.73 -9.90
N ILE A 74 -3.50 -8.38 -9.07
CA ILE A 74 -4.39 -9.35 -8.42
C ILE A 74 -5.75 -9.32 -9.13
N PRO A 75 -6.14 -10.39 -9.84
CA PRO A 75 -7.39 -10.42 -10.62
C PRO A 75 -8.60 -10.84 -9.77
N ASP A 76 -8.88 -10.13 -8.70
CA ASP A 76 -10.00 -10.41 -7.80
C ASP A 76 -10.92 -9.18 -7.74
N ALA A 77 -12.11 -9.29 -8.31
CA ALA A 77 -13.04 -8.17 -8.38
C ALA A 77 -13.48 -7.65 -7.01
N ASP A 78 -13.71 -8.54 -6.05
CA ASP A 78 -14.11 -8.15 -4.70
C ASP A 78 -13.00 -7.38 -3.99
N LEU A 79 -11.74 -7.73 -4.23
CA LEU A 79 -10.59 -7.02 -3.68
C LEU A 79 -10.56 -5.57 -4.17
N HIS A 80 -10.95 -5.34 -5.44
CA HIS A 80 -10.94 -4.01 -6.04
C HIS A 80 -12.23 -3.22 -5.77
N ALA A 81 -13.19 -3.77 -5.07
CA ALA A 81 -14.47 -3.12 -4.77
C ALA A 81 -14.81 -3.18 -3.28
N GLY A 82 -15.49 -4.22 -2.82
CA GLY A 82 -15.97 -4.33 -1.44
C GLY A 82 -14.86 -4.29 -0.39
N ARG A 83 -13.77 -5.03 -0.63
CA ARG A 83 -12.62 -5.03 0.29
C ARG A 83 -11.92 -3.67 0.33
N LEU A 84 -11.83 -3.01 -0.81
CA LEU A 84 -11.23 -1.68 -0.90
C LEU A 84 -12.05 -0.64 -0.13
N ARG A 85 -13.38 -0.67 -0.26
CA ARG A 85 -14.25 0.22 0.53
C ARG A 85 -14.07 -0.01 2.02
N MET A 86 -14.01 -1.28 2.44
CA MET A 86 -13.80 -1.63 3.83
C MET A 86 -12.45 -1.11 4.35
N LEU A 87 -11.39 -1.22 3.55
CA LEU A 87 -10.09 -0.66 3.93
C LEU A 87 -10.21 0.83 4.23
N TRP A 88 -10.79 1.61 3.31
CA TRP A 88 -10.90 3.06 3.48
C TRP A 88 -11.70 3.43 4.74
N GLU A 89 -12.78 2.72 5.03
CA GLU A 89 -13.55 2.93 6.25
C GLU A 89 -12.71 2.72 7.51
N LYS A 90 -11.80 1.73 7.48
CA LYS A 90 -10.92 1.46 8.62
C LYS A 90 -9.81 2.49 8.77
N LEU A 91 -9.35 3.10 7.68
CA LEU A 91 -8.28 4.10 7.73
C LEU A 91 -8.69 5.37 8.48
N VAL A 92 -9.98 5.68 8.56
CA VAL A 92 -10.49 6.90 9.20
C VAL A 92 -10.04 7.02 10.66
N ASP A 93 -9.97 5.90 11.37
CA ASP A 93 -9.62 5.87 12.79
C ASP A 93 -8.13 5.58 13.03
N THR A 94 -7.30 5.74 12.02
CA THR A 94 -5.86 5.48 12.10
C THR A 94 -5.06 6.77 11.90
N PRO A 95 -3.74 6.78 12.22
CA PRO A 95 -2.89 7.93 11.91
C PRO A 95 -2.48 8.02 10.44
N VAL A 96 -2.99 7.16 9.56
CA VAL A 96 -2.67 7.19 8.13
C VAL A 96 -3.11 8.53 7.53
N ARG A 97 -2.15 9.21 6.87
CA ARG A 97 -2.38 10.51 6.24
C ARG A 97 -2.12 10.50 4.74
N GLY A 98 -1.99 9.34 4.14
CA GLY A 98 -1.83 9.23 2.70
C GLY A 98 -1.87 7.79 2.24
N VAL A 99 -2.36 7.59 1.02
CA VAL A 99 -2.48 6.27 0.39
C VAL A 99 -1.89 6.35 -1.01
N VAL A 100 -1.01 5.41 -1.33
CA VAL A 100 -0.60 5.11 -2.70
C VAL A 100 -1.43 3.93 -3.16
N TYR A 101 -2.22 4.12 -4.21
CA TYR A 101 -3.13 3.10 -4.71
C TYR A 101 -2.71 2.63 -6.09
N GLU A 102 -2.69 1.31 -6.27
CA GLU A 102 -2.57 0.68 -7.57
C GLU A 102 -3.62 -0.43 -7.65
N GLY A 103 -4.54 -0.30 -8.61
CA GLY A 103 -5.58 -1.29 -8.84
C GLY A 103 -5.53 -1.85 -10.24
N MET A 104 -6.35 -2.89 -10.49
CA MET A 104 -6.38 -3.60 -11.75
C MET A 104 -7.54 -3.17 -12.64
N ILE A 105 -8.61 -2.62 -12.06
CA ILE A 105 -9.81 -2.23 -12.78
C ILE A 105 -10.19 -0.79 -12.47
N PRO A 106 -10.87 -0.08 -13.42
CA PRO A 106 -11.25 1.32 -13.21
C PRO A 106 -12.18 1.56 -12.01
N GLU A 107 -13.00 0.57 -11.65
CA GLU A 107 -13.89 0.68 -10.49
C GLU A 107 -13.10 0.90 -9.19
N GLY A 108 -11.98 0.20 -9.01
CA GLY A 108 -11.14 0.37 -7.83
C GLY A 108 -10.56 1.77 -7.73
N GLU A 109 -10.09 2.32 -8.83
CA GLU A 109 -9.59 3.70 -8.85
C GLU A 109 -10.69 4.70 -8.52
N ALA A 110 -11.90 4.50 -9.05
CA ALA A 110 -13.04 5.37 -8.75
C ALA A 110 -13.39 5.34 -7.26
N ILE A 111 -13.37 4.16 -6.64
CA ILE A 111 -13.59 4.00 -5.19
C ILE A 111 -12.51 4.72 -4.40
N ALA A 112 -11.24 4.54 -4.78
CA ALA A 112 -10.13 5.18 -4.09
C ALA A 112 -10.23 6.71 -4.16
N ARG A 113 -10.53 7.27 -5.32
CA ARG A 113 -10.67 8.72 -5.50
C ARG A 113 -11.84 9.28 -4.70
N ALA A 114 -13.01 8.61 -4.74
CA ALA A 114 -14.18 9.04 -3.97
C ALA A 114 -13.94 8.96 -2.47
N SER A 115 -13.29 7.87 -2.00
CA SER A 115 -12.98 7.69 -0.58
C SER A 115 -11.97 8.71 -0.09
N SER A 116 -10.96 9.02 -0.89
CA SER A 116 -9.96 10.05 -0.58
C SER A 116 -10.64 11.40 -0.34
N GLN A 117 -11.59 11.77 -1.18
CA GLN A 117 -12.34 13.01 -1.02
C GLN A 117 -13.26 12.99 0.20
N THR A 118 -13.99 11.90 0.39
CA THR A 118 -14.93 11.76 1.51
C THR A 118 -14.23 11.85 2.86
N TRP A 119 -13.12 11.14 3.01
CA TRP A 119 -12.40 11.04 4.28
C TRP A 119 -11.25 12.03 4.40
N GLN A 120 -10.97 12.80 3.34
CA GLN A 120 -9.89 13.78 3.27
C GLN A 120 -8.52 13.19 3.60
N ILE A 121 -8.26 12.01 3.03
CA ILE A 121 -6.97 11.35 3.08
C ILE A 121 -6.31 11.47 1.71
N PRO A 122 -5.18 12.18 1.57
CA PRO A 122 -4.51 12.35 0.29
C PRO A 122 -4.21 11.04 -0.42
N LEU A 123 -4.34 11.04 -1.73
CA LEU A 123 -4.20 9.85 -2.57
C LEU A 123 -3.23 10.13 -3.71
N GLU A 124 -2.35 9.16 -3.96
CA GLU A 124 -1.55 9.07 -5.20
C GLU A 124 -1.90 7.77 -5.90
N VAL A 125 -2.22 7.84 -7.19
CA VAL A 125 -2.58 6.66 -7.98
C VAL A 125 -1.40 6.30 -8.87
N LEU A 126 -1.01 5.02 -8.85
CA LEU A 126 -0.01 4.49 -9.77
C LEU A 126 -0.72 3.93 -11.00
N ASP A 127 -0.66 4.68 -12.09
CA ASP A 127 -1.23 4.31 -13.38
C ASP A 127 -0.21 3.61 -14.27
N GLY A 128 -0.72 2.93 -15.29
CA GLY A 128 0.10 2.30 -16.32
C GLY A 128 0.45 0.85 -16.00
N ASP A 129 1.36 0.28 -16.80
CA ASP A 129 1.75 -1.11 -16.67
C ASP A 129 2.46 -1.34 -15.32
N PRO A 130 1.95 -2.26 -14.47
CA PRO A 130 2.62 -2.59 -13.21
C PRO A 130 4.03 -3.15 -13.38
N ARG A 131 4.38 -3.61 -14.57
CA ARG A 131 5.69 -4.21 -14.87
C ARG A 131 6.65 -3.26 -15.56
N ARG A 132 6.28 -1.97 -15.70
CA ARG A 132 7.18 -0.99 -16.33
C ARG A 132 8.47 -0.81 -15.54
N GLU A 133 9.55 -0.49 -16.22
CA GLU A 133 10.87 -0.34 -15.59
C GLU A 133 10.91 0.79 -14.55
N THR A 134 10.12 1.84 -14.76
CA THR A 134 10.09 3.01 -13.86
C THR A 134 9.20 2.81 -12.65
N TRP A 135 8.57 1.65 -12.49
CA TRP A 135 7.54 1.46 -11.47
C TRP A 135 8.04 1.80 -10.04
N THR A 136 9.22 1.30 -9.67
CA THR A 136 9.75 1.53 -8.32
C THR A 136 10.02 3.02 -8.11
N ALA A 137 10.62 3.69 -9.08
CA ALA A 137 10.87 5.13 -8.99
C ALA A 137 9.56 5.93 -8.90
N ASP A 138 8.54 5.54 -9.66
CA ASP A 138 7.23 6.18 -9.62
C ASP A 138 6.55 5.99 -8.25
N ALA A 139 6.68 4.81 -7.67
CA ALA A 139 6.13 4.53 -6.34
C ALA A 139 6.84 5.32 -5.25
N VAL A 140 8.16 5.41 -5.30
CA VAL A 140 8.93 6.25 -4.36
C VAL A 140 8.49 7.71 -4.48
N ALA A 141 8.36 8.22 -5.70
CA ALA A 141 7.92 9.59 -5.93
C ALA A 141 6.52 9.85 -5.37
N ALA A 142 5.62 8.87 -5.49
CA ALA A 142 4.27 8.99 -4.93
C ALA A 142 4.30 9.10 -3.41
N VAL A 143 5.10 8.27 -2.75
CA VAL A 143 5.29 8.35 -1.29
C VAL A 143 5.87 9.72 -0.90
N ASP A 144 6.88 10.19 -1.61
CA ASP A 144 7.51 11.47 -1.32
C ASP A 144 6.51 12.63 -1.45
N ARG A 145 5.65 12.61 -2.48
CA ARG A 145 4.63 13.64 -2.64
C ARG A 145 3.64 13.65 -1.48
N LEU A 146 3.23 12.48 -1.01
CA LEU A 146 2.32 12.39 0.14
C LEU A 146 2.96 12.89 1.43
N LEU A 147 4.25 12.63 1.62
CA LEU A 147 4.97 13.06 2.83
C LEU A 147 5.31 14.55 2.79
N GLY A 148 5.48 15.13 1.61
CA GLY A 148 5.78 16.55 1.44
C GLY A 148 4.55 17.44 1.41
N ALA A 149 3.39 16.85 1.32
CA ALA A 149 2.13 17.61 1.19
C ALA A 149 1.64 18.19 2.50
#